data_dbbf876c30d8937c724fb04648fce446
#
_entry.id   dbbf876c30d8937c724fb04648fce446
#
_cell.length_a   1.000
_cell.length_b   1.000
_cell.length_c   1.000
_cell.angle_alpha   90.00
_cell.angle_beta   90.00
_cell.angle_gamma   90.00
#
_symmetry.space_group_name_H-M   'P 1'
#
loop_
_entity.id
_entity.type
_entity.pdbx_description
1 polymer ?
#
loop_
_entity_poly.entity_id
_entity_poly.type
_entity_poly.pdbx_seq_one_letter_code
_entity_poly.pdbx_strand_id
1 'polypeptide(L)'
;MEFRKGLKDGIPIALGYFAVSFSFGLLAVKGGLTSFQAVIISLTNVTSAGQFAGLKIILAGGTLVEMILTQLIINLRYSLMSLSLSQKLGEAVGIKERLVIAFANTDEIFAVAMGHVKELTFGYMIGLQLLPIAGWTGGTLFGAVASGILPKSISSALSLALYGMFVAIVMPVAKKSRPVAIVALVAAAISCVLYYVPIFKFISTGLAIIISTVAASVIGAIFFPVGAAEKAENEEEQENEMQREEINGDTVGTDAVTGDVSCRMKTLDQNKTEVQ
;
A
#
# COMPACT_ATOMS: atom_id res chain seq x y z
N MET A 1 -7.34 -3.18 -26.20
CA MET A 1 -6.14 -3.86 -25.67
C MET A 1 -5.87 -3.47 -24.23
N GLU A 2 -5.93 -2.19 -23.89
CA GLU A 2 -5.64 -1.63 -22.56
C GLU A 2 -6.56 -2.18 -21.44
N PHE A 3 -7.88 -2.26 -21.67
CA PHE A 3 -8.83 -2.82 -20.69
C PHE A 3 -8.46 -4.26 -20.27
N ARG A 4 -8.09 -5.13 -21.21
CA ARG A 4 -7.68 -6.50 -20.90
C ARG A 4 -6.37 -6.56 -20.11
N LYS A 5 -5.46 -5.61 -20.37
CA LYS A 5 -4.22 -5.48 -19.59
C LYS A 5 -4.55 -5.07 -18.16
N GLY A 6 -5.38 -4.04 -17.98
CA GLY A 6 -5.84 -3.62 -16.66
C GLY A 6 -6.49 -4.78 -15.88
N LEU A 7 -7.37 -5.56 -16.52
CA LEU A 7 -7.96 -6.75 -15.88
C LEU A 7 -6.91 -7.74 -15.38
N LYS A 8 -5.89 -8.04 -16.18
CA LYS A 8 -4.81 -8.96 -15.78
C LYS A 8 -4.01 -8.41 -14.59
N ASP A 9 -3.68 -7.13 -14.63
CA ASP A 9 -2.91 -6.46 -13.58
C ASP A 9 -3.74 -6.35 -12.28
N GLY A 10 -5.07 -6.34 -12.37
CA GLY A 10 -5.99 -6.34 -11.24
C GLY A 10 -6.20 -7.69 -10.55
N ILE A 11 -5.86 -8.82 -11.18
CA ILE A 11 -6.09 -10.17 -10.60
C ILE A 11 -5.40 -10.35 -9.24
N PRO A 12 -4.10 -10.05 -9.07
CA PRO A 12 -3.44 -10.23 -7.77
C PRO A 12 -4.08 -9.38 -6.67
N ILE A 13 -4.49 -8.14 -7.00
CA ILE A 13 -5.16 -7.24 -6.07
C ILE A 13 -6.53 -7.83 -5.67
N ALA A 14 -7.30 -8.33 -6.64
CA ALA A 14 -8.62 -8.93 -6.39
C ALA A 14 -8.55 -10.13 -5.44
N LEU A 15 -7.53 -10.99 -5.58
CA LEU A 15 -7.32 -12.14 -4.70
C LEU A 15 -6.98 -11.69 -3.27
N GLY A 16 -6.09 -10.70 -3.13
CA GLY A 16 -5.77 -10.12 -1.82
C GLY A 16 -6.99 -9.48 -1.17
N TYR A 17 -7.75 -8.71 -1.94
CA TYR A 17 -8.96 -8.05 -1.47
C TYR A 17 -10.05 -9.02 -1.05
N PHE A 18 -10.22 -10.11 -1.77
CA PHE A 18 -11.17 -11.17 -1.40
C PHE A 18 -10.89 -11.72 0.01
N ALA A 19 -9.62 -12.03 0.30
CA ALA A 19 -9.23 -12.57 1.60
C ALA A 19 -9.48 -11.58 2.75
N VAL A 20 -9.18 -10.31 2.54
CA VAL A 20 -9.36 -9.26 3.54
C VAL A 20 -10.84 -8.95 3.79
N SER A 21 -11.58 -8.74 2.71
CA SER A 21 -13.00 -8.40 2.78
C SER A 21 -13.86 -9.57 3.29
N PHE A 22 -13.40 -10.80 3.13
CA PHE A 22 -14.00 -11.96 3.79
C PHE A 22 -14.01 -11.79 5.31
N SER A 23 -12.87 -11.34 5.89
CA SER A 23 -12.78 -11.05 7.32
C SER A 23 -13.71 -9.90 7.74
N PHE A 24 -13.86 -8.87 6.88
CA PHE A 24 -14.82 -7.79 7.12
C PHE A 24 -16.25 -8.31 7.18
N GLY A 25 -16.70 -9.09 6.18
CA GLY A 25 -18.04 -9.66 6.15
C GLY A 25 -18.35 -10.50 7.38
N LEU A 26 -17.41 -11.33 7.80
CA LEU A 26 -17.49 -12.13 9.01
C LEU A 26 -17.68 -11.29 10.27
N LEU A 27 -16.86 -10.24 10.43
CA LEU A 27 -16.89 -9.34 11.60
C LEU A 27 -18.16 -8.49 11.62
N ALA A 28 -18.61 -8.00 10.47
CA ALA A 28 -19.80 -7.18 10.35
C ALA A 28 -21.06 -7.96 10.80
N VAL A 29 -21.24 -9.19 10.32
CA VAL A 29 -22.39 -10.02 10.70
C VAL A 29 -22.29 -10.48 12.16
N LYS A 30 -21.11 -10.85 12.66
CA LYS A 30 -20.92 -11.15 14.09
C LYS A 30 -21.19 -9.96 14.99
N GLY A 31 -20.95 -8.75 14.50
CA GLY A 31 -21.26 -7.50 15.21
C GLY A 31 -22.74 -7.13 15.19
N GLY A 32 -23.58 -7.86 14.42
CA GLY A 32 -25.02 -7.66 14.38
C GLY A 32 -25.54 -6.98 13.10
N LEU A 33 -24.69 -6.72 12.12
CA LEU A 33 -25.13 -6.25 10.81
C LEU A 33 -25.70 -7.43 10.00
N THR A 34 -26.66 -7.13 9.12
CA THR A 34 -27.12 -8.11 8.14
C THR A 34 -26.08 -8.30 7.03
N SER A 35 -26.08 -9.47 6.37
CA SER A 35 -25.21 -9.72 5.21
C SER A 35 -25.39 -8.67 4.11
N PHE A 36 -26.62 -8.23 3.90
CA PHE A 36 -26.94 -7.17 2.93
C PHE A 36 -26.27 -5.83 3.30
N GLN A 37 -26.37 -5.40 4.56
CA GLN A 37 -25.71 -4.18 5.04
C GLN A 37 -24.18 -4.27 4.87
N ALA A 38 -23.57 -5.41 5.22
CA ALA A 38 -22.14 -5.62 5.05
C ALA A 38 -21.71 -5.49 3.57
N VAL A 39 -22.47 -6.10 2.66
CA VAL A 39 -22.21 -6.04 1.21
C VAL A 39 -22.36 -4.62 0.65
N ILE A 40 -23.42 -3.90 1.04
CA ILE A 40 -23.62 -2.51 0.60
C ILE A 40 -22.48 -1.61 1.08
N ILE A 41 -22.05 -1.75 2.35
CA ILE A 41 -20.89 -1.01 2.87
C ILE A 41 -19.65 -1.30 2.02
N SER A 42 -19.37 -2.56 1.68
CA SER A 42 -18.22 -2.93 0.86
C SER A 42 -18.33 -2.45 -0.59
N LEU A 43 -19.52 -2.47 -1.17
CA LEU A 43 -19.73 -2.00 -2.54
C LEU A 43 -19.57 -0.48 -2.66
N THR A 44 -19.98 0.28 -1.63
CA THR A 44 -19.95 1.74 -1.63
C THR A 44 -18.68 2.32 -1.00
N ASN A 45 -17.88 1.51 -0.31
CA ASN A 45 -16.71 1.97 0.41
C ASN A 45 -15.55 0.96 0.28
N VAL A 46 -14.69 1.16 -0.70
CA VAL A 46 -13.52 0.30 -0.98
C VAL A 46 -12.26 0.88 -0.33
N THR A 47 -12.31 1.18 0.97
CA THR A 47 -11.22 1.88 1.67
C THR A 47 -10.47 1.03 2.71
N SER A 48 -10.75 -0.26 2.83
CA SER A 48 -10.11 -1.15 3.80
C SER A 48 -10.08 -0.56 5.23
N ALA A 49 -9.03 0.15 5.62
CA ALA A 49 -8.88 0.73 6.96
C ALA A 49 -10.08 1.60 7.38
N GLY A 50 -10.57 2.46 6.48
CA GLY A 50 -11.76 3.28 6.71
C GLY A 50 -13.00 2.44 6.96
N GLN A 51 -13.19 1.37 6.19
CA GLN A 51 -14.34 0.48 6.32
C GLN A 51 -14.34 -0.27 7.67
N PHE A 52 -13.19 -0.78 8.12
CA PHE A 52 -13.06 -1.40 9.45
C PHE A 52 -13.22 -0.41 10.60
N ALA A 53 -12.70 0.80 10.46
CA ALA A 53 -12.91 1.87 11.44
C ALA A 53 -14.39 2.28 11.51
N GLY A 54 -15.04 2.44 10.36
CA GLY A 54 -16.47 2.71 10.28
C GLY A 54 -17.32 1.62 10.93
N LEU A 55 -16.99 0.34 10.68
CA LEU A 55 -17.67 -0.77 11.35
C LEU A 55 -17.58 -0.67 12.87
N LYS A 56 -16.40 -0.37 13.42
CA LYS A 56 -16.21 -0.21 14.89
C LYS A 56 -17.07 0.92 15.44
N ILE A 57 -17.18 2.05 14.74
CA ILE A 57 -18.01 3.18 15.15
C ILE A 57 -19.50 2.79 15.13
N ILE A 58 -19.95 2.11 14.08
CA ILE A 58 -21.34 1.61 13.97
C ILE A 58 -21.66 0.68 15.14
N LEU A 59 -20.80 -0.30 15.40
CA LEU A 59 -21.02 -1.28 16.46
C LEU A 59 -20.94 -0.67 17.88
N ALA A 60 -20.18 0.40 18.05
CA ALA A 60 -20.11 1.14 19.32
C ALA A 60 -21.27 2.13 19.50
N GLY A 61 -22.20 2.27 18.53
CA GLY A 61 -23.26 3.27 18.58
C GLY A 61 -22.75 4.72 18.47
N GLY A 62 -21.60 4.92 17.80
CA GLY A 62 -20.98 6.22 17.63
C GLY A 62 -21.82 7.19 16.79
N THR A 63 -21.51 8.47 16.86
CA THR A 63 -22.26 9.53 16.20
C THR A 63 -21.92 9.63 14.71
N LEU A 64 -22.83 10.20 13.92
CA LEU A 64 -22.57 10.49 12.50
C LEU A 64 -21.40 11.46 12.32
N VAL A 65 -21.25 12.44 13.20
CA VAL A 65 -20.13 13.39 13.17
C VAL A 65 -18.79 12.66 13.35
N GLU A 66 -18.72 11.74 14.32
CA GLU A 66 -17.55 10.90 14.55
C GLU A 66 -17.22 10.05 13.32
N MET A 67 -18.24 9.47 12.67
CA MET A 67 -18.08 8.71 11.43
C MET A 67 -17.48 9.58 10.31
N ILE A 68 -18.07 10.75 10.07
CA ILE A 68 -17.62 11.66 8.99
C ILE A 68 -16.17 12.10 9.24
N LEU A 69 -15.83 12.54 10.46
CA LEU A 69 -14.49 13.01 10.77
C LEU A 69 -13.45 11.87 10.67
N THR A 70 -13.79 10.69 11.18
CA THR A 70 -12.90 9.53 11.11
C THR A 70 -12.65 9.14 9.66
N GLN A 71 -13.70 9.05 8.82
CA GLN A 71 -13.56 8.73 7.40
C GLN A 71 -12.76 9.80 6.65
N LEU A 72 -12.99 11.07 6.93
CA LEU A 72 -12.24 12.17 6.31
C LEU A 72 -10.74 12.04 6.61
N ILE A 73 -10.37 11.84 7.89
CA ILE A 73 -8.97 11.78 8.31
C ILE A 73 -8.26 10.53 7.77
N ILE A 74 -8.89 9.36 7.87
CA ILE A 74 -8.28 8.10 7.38
C ILE A 74 -8.09 8.15 5.86
N ASN A 75 -9.05 8.73 5.14
CA ASN A 75 -9.06 8.72 3.68
C ASN A 75 -8.45 9.99 3.05
N LEU A 76 -7.91 10.93 3.85
CA LEU A 76 -7.26 12.15 3.34
C LEU A 76 -6.10 11.84 2.38
N ARG A 77 -5.37 10.77 2.61
CA ARG A 77 -4.29 10.27 1.73
C ARG A 77 -4.77 10.02 0.29
N TYR A 78 -6.01 9.59 0.11
CA TYR A 78 -6.56 9.36 -1.23
C TYR A 78 -6.69 10.64 -2.05
N SER A 79 -6.82 11.79 -1.40
CA SER A 79 -6.81 13.09 -2.09
C SER A 79 -5.46 13.36 -2.75
N LEU A 80 -4.37 13.11 -2.04
CA LEU A 80 -3.00 13.24 -2.56
C LEU A 80 -2.72 12.22 -3.68
N MET A 81 -3.12 10.97 -3.47
CA MET A 81 -2.99 9.90 -4.47
C MET A 81 -3.78 10.25 -5.74
N SER A 82 -5.00 10.75 -5.60
CA SER A 82 -5.82 11.16 -6.74
C SER A 82 -5.23 12.34 -7.50
N LEU A 83 -4.59 13.28 -6.80
CA LEU A 83 -3.88 14.39 -7.43
C LEU A 83 -2.70 13.88 -8.27
N SER A 84 -1.86 13.02 -7.72
CA SER A 84 -0.73 12.41 -8.42
C SER A 84 -1.20 11.54 -9.61
N LEU A 85 -2.24 10.73 -9.41
CA LEU A 85 -2.81 9.90 -10.46
C LEU A 85 -3.37 10.75 -11.60
N SER A 86 -4.00 11.89 -11.25
CA SER A 86 -4.57 12.82 -12.22
C SER A 86 -3.52 13.39 -13.19
N GLN A 87 -2.28 13.55 -12.76
CA GLN A 87 -1.18 14.01 -13.61
C GLN A 87 -0.70 12.94 -14.60
N LYS A 88 -0.92 11.66 -14.30
CA LYS A 88 -0.54 10.53 -15.14
C LYS A 88 -1.66 10.06 -16.09
N LEU A 89 -2.88 10.52 -15.87
CA LEU A 89 -4.01 10.26 -16.77
C LEU A 89 -3.84 11.06 -18.07
N GLY A 90 -3.99 10.39 -19.21
CA GLY A 90 -3.91 11.02 -20.52
C GLY A 90 -4.94 12.14 -20.70
N GLU A 91 -4.65 13.10 -21.57
CA GLU A 91 -5.51 14.25 -21.84
C GLU A 91 -6.91 13.87 -22.32
N ALA A 92 -7.06 12.72 -22.97
CA ALA A 92 -8.34 12.17 -23.41
C ALA A 92 -9.28 11.76 -22.28
N VAL A 93 -8.79 11.65 -21.03
CA VAL A 93 -9.60 11.25 -19.87
C VAL A 93 -10.31 12.47 -19.30
N GLY A 94 -11.61 12.57 -19.56
CA GLY A 94 -12.44 13.68 -19.13
C GLY A 94 -12.77 13.65 -17.64
N ILE A 95 -13.36 14.75 -17.13
CA ILE A 95 -13.63 14.90 -15.68
C ILE A 95 -14.59 13.83 -15.15
N LYS A 96 -15.59 13.41 -15.93
CA LYS A 96 -16.53 12.34 -15.53
C LYS A 96 -15.81 10.99 -15.37
N GLU A 97 -14.89 10.68 -16.27
CA GLU A 97 -14.08 9.48 -16.24
C GLU A 97 -13.11 9.50 -15.04
N ARG A 98 -12.52 10.66 -14.72
CA ARG A 98 -11.67 10.85 -13.54
C ARG A 98 -12.44 10.61 -12.24
N LEU A 99 -13.70 11.06 -12.16
CA LEU A 99 -14.55 10.79 -10.99
C LEU A 99 -14.86 9.30 -10.83
N VAL A 100 -15.10 8.58 -11.93
CA VAL A 100 -15.31 7.13 -11.90
C VAL A 100 -14.03 6.42 -11.46
N ILE A 101 -12.86 6.82 -11.96
CA ILE A 101 -11.57 6.27 -11.54
C ILE A 101 -11.31 6.54 -10.05
N ALA A 102 -11.65 7.72 -9.55
CA ALA A 102 -11.43 8.11 -8.16
C ALA A 102 -12.21 7.23 -7.16
N PHE A 103 -13.33 6.63 -7.56
CA PHE A 103 -14.16 5.78 -6.70
C PHE A 103 -13.39 4.60 -6.09
N ALA A 104 -12.47 3.98 -6.83
CA ALA A 104 -11.70 2.84 -6.36
C ALA A 104 -10.18 3.07 -6.45
N ASN A 105 -9.73 4.30 -6.18
CA ASN A 105 -8.32 4.65 -6.13
C ASN A 105 -7.70 4.25 -4.79
N THR A 106 -7.53 2.95 -4.59
CA THR A 106 -6.89 2.38 -3.39
C THR A 106 -5.36 2.38 -3.53
N ASP A 107 -4.64 2.10 -2.43
CA ASP A 107 -3.17 2.11 -2.39
C ASP A 107 -2.56 1.14 -3.42
N GLU A 108 -3.11 -0.06 -3.53
CA GLU A 108 -2.60 -1.10 -4.43
C GLU A 108 -2.91 -0.77 -5.90
N ILE A 109 -4.12 -0.27 -6.16
CA ILE A 109 -4.51 0.17 -7.52
C ILE A 109 -3.66 1.36 -7.94
N PHE A 110 -3.45 2.33 -7.04
CA PHE A 110 -2.58 3.47 -7.27
C PHE A 110 -1.14 3.03 -7.56
N ALA A 111 -0.58 2.13 -6.75
CA ALA A 111 0.80 1.65 -6.93
C ALA A 111 0.99 0.98 -8.30
N VAL A 112 0.06 0.10 -8.72
CA VAL A 112 0.11 -0.54 -10.04
C VAL A 112 -0.06 0.47 -11.16
N ALA A 113 -0.99 1.43 -11.02
CA ALA A 113 -1.21 2.49 -11.99
C ALA A 113 0.02 3.39 -12.15
N MET A 114 0.66 3.78 -11.03
CA MET A 114 1.88 4.61 -11.05
C MET A 114 3.09 3.85 -11.60
N GLY A 115 3.16 2.53 -11.43
CA GLY A 115 4.17 1.66 -12.05
C GLY A 115 3.98 1.45 -13.55
N HIS A 116 2.84 1.83 -14.14
CA HIS A 116 2.60 1.66 -15.57
C HIS A 116 3.46 2.62 -16.39
N VAL A 117 4.17 2.12 -17.41
CA VAL A 117 5.17 2.90 -18.18
C VAL A 117 4.53 3.98 -19.07
N LYS A 118 3.30 3.75 -19.55
CA LYS A 118 2.58 4.65 -20.47
C LYS A 118 1.59 5.53 -19.69
N GLU A 119 1.11 6.58 -20.36
CA GLU A 119 -0.06 7.32 -19.89
C GLU A 119 -1.24 6.39 -19.63
N LEU A 120 -1.98 6.68 -18.58
CA LEU A 120 -3.12 5.86 -18.17
C LEU A 120 -4.36 6.24 -18.97
N THR A 121 -4.97 5.26 -19.59
CA THR A 121 -6.25 5.41 -20.28
C THR A 121 -7.41 5.04 -19.36
N PHE A 122 -8.60 5.61 -19.62
CA PHE A 122 -9.82 5.22 -18.91
C PHE A 122 -10.07 3.71 -18.97
N GLY A 123 -9.91 3.10 -20.16
CA GLY A 123 -10.09 1.68 -20.35
C GLY A 123 -9.15 0.82 -19.50
N TYR A 124 -7.87 1.21 -19.37
CA TYR A 124 -6.93 0.52 -18.50
C TYR A 124 -7.34 0.60 -17.03
N MET A 125 -7.68 1.81 -16.55
CA MET A 125 -8.05 2.04 -15.16
C MET A 125 -9.33 1.28 -14.76
N ILE A 126 -10.35 1.28 -15.60
CA ILE A 126 -11.56 0.48 -15.34
C ILE A 126 -11.25 -1.02 -15.33
N GLY A 127 -10.42 -1.50 -16.25
CA GLY A 127 -9.97 -2.89 -16.22
C GLY A 127 -9.24 -3.25 -14.92
N LEU A 128 -8.34 -2.37 -14.46
CA LEU A 128 -7.56 -2.55 -13.24
C LEU A 128 -8.44 -2.57 -11.98
N GLN A 129 -9.51 -1.76 -11.92
CA GLN A 129 -10.38 -1.59 -10.77
C GLN A 129 -11.49 -2.64 -10.68
N LEU A 130 -11.98 -3.16 -11.81
CA LEU A 130 -13.17 -4.00 -11.86
C LEU A 130 -13.05 -5.29 -11.04
N LEU A 131 -11.95 -6.03 -11.22
CA LEU A 131 -11.74 -7.28 -10.50
C LEU A 131 -11.45 -7.05 -9.00
N PRO A 132 -10.65 -6.07 -8.56
CA PRO A 132 -10.53 -5.72 -7.15
C PRO A 132 -11.86 -5.36 -6.48
N ILE A 133 -12.72 -4.54 -7.12
CA ILE A 133 -14.06 -4.22 -6.58
C ILE A 133 -14.91 -5.49 -6.45
N ALA A 134 -14.91 -6.34 -7.47
CA ALA A 134 -15.63 -7.61 -7.42
C ALA A 134 -15.08 -8.55 -6.36
N GLY A 135 -13.75 -8.63 -6.21
CA GLY A 135 -13.08 -9.39 -5.15
C GLY A 135 -13.43 -8.88 -3.77
N TRP A 136 -13.40 -7.56 -3.57
CA TRP A 136 -13.76 -6.91 -2.31
C TRP A 136 -15.21 -7.17 -1.91
N THR A 137 -16.15 -6.91 -2.81
CA THR A 137 -17.58 -7.13 -2.56
C THR A 137 -17.92 -8.61 -2.40
N GLY A 138 -17.36 -9.45 -3.27
CA GLY A 138 -17.54 -10.91 -3.22
C GLY A 138 -16.98 -11.51 -1.93
N GLY A 139 -15.76 -11.14 -1.53
CA GLY A 139 -15.18 -11.61 -0.28
C GLY A 139 -16.05 -11.25 0.93
N THR A 140 -16.57 -10.01 0.99
CA THR A 140 -17.52 -9.60 2.03
C THR A 140 -18.77 -10.47 2.04
N LEU A 141 -19.37 -10.74 0.88
CA LEU A 141 -20.54 -11.59 0.77
C LEU A 141 -20.25 -13.00 1.30
N PHE A 142 -19.16 -13.62 0.83
CA PHE A 142 -18.77 -14.95 1.28
C PHE A 142 -18.46 -14.98 2.78
N GLY A 143 -17.77 -13.99 3.33
CA GLY A 143 -17.50 -13.88 4.76
C GLY A 143 -18.77 -13.69 5.60
N ALA A 144 -19.69 -12.87 5.12
CA ALA A 144 -20.99 -12.63 5.76
C ALA A 144 -21.84 -13.91 5.82
N VAL A 145 -21.94 -14.66 4.72
CA VAL A 145 -22.67 -15.94 4.66
C VAL A 145 -21.98 -17.00 5.51
N ALA A 146 -20.65 -17.07 5.45
CA ALA A 146 -19.89 -18.04 6.22
C ALA A 146 -19.92 -17.80 7.74
N SER A 147 -20.32 -16.61 8.18
CA SER A 147 -20.32 -16.23 9.61
C SER A 147 -21.15 -17.16 10.49
N GLY A 148 -22.22 -17.75 9.95
CA GLY A 148 -23.10 -18.70 10.65
C GLY A 148 -22.59 -20.16 10.64
N ILE A 149 -21.61 -20.48 9.79
CA ILE A 149 -21.16 -21.86 9.56
C ILE A 149 -19.78 -22.11 10.16
N LEU A 150 -18.94 -21.05 10.22
CA LEU A 150 -17.55 -21.18 10.66
C LEU A 150 -17.43 -21.42 12.17
N PRO A 151 -16.62 -22.42 12.59
CA PRO A 151 -16.22 -22.60 13.97
C PRO A 151 -15.56 -21.34 14.56
N LYS A 152 -15.74 -21.11 15.86
CA LYS A 152 -15.18 -19.95 16.57
C LYS A 152 -13.66 -19.83 16.41
N SER A 153 -12.93 -20.95 16.39
CA SER A 153 -11.48 -20.98 16.21
C SER A 153 -11.03 -20.41 14.87
N ILE A 154 -11.69 -20.80 13.78
CA ILE A 154 -11.37 -20.28 12.43
C ILE A 154 -11.73 -18.80 12.34
N SER A 155 -12.87 -18.40 12.89
CA SER A 155 -13.27 -16.99 12.94
C SER A 155 -12.28 -16.12 13.70
N SER A 156 -11.72 -16.62 14.81
CA SER A 156 -10.71 -15.90 15.60
C SER A 156 -9.39 -15.80 14.84
N ALA A 157 -8.98 -16.87 14.15
CA ALA A 157 -7.79 -16.87 13.31
C ALA A 157 -7.89 -15.88 12.14
N LEU A 158 -9.04 -15.81 11.47
CA LEU A 158 -9.29 -14.83 10.40
C LEU A 158 -9.29 -13.38 10.91
N SER A 159 -9.84 -13.14 12.11
CA SER A 159 -9.77 -11.83 12.75
C SER A 159 -8.32 -11.43 13.06
N LEU A 160 -7.49 -12.37 13.49
CA LEU A 160 -6.07 -12.14 13.72
C LEU A 160 -5.31 -11.89 12.41
N ALA A 161 -5.63 -12.63 11.34
CA ALA A 161 -5.03 -12.44 10.03
C ALA A 161 -5.25 -11.03 9.47
N LEU A 162 -6.41 -10.40 9.78
CA LEU A 162 -6.68 -9.00 9.45
C LEU A 162 -5.62 -8.05 10.05
N TYR A 163 -5.33 -8.19 11.34
CA TYR A 163 -4.28 -7.35 11.96
C TYR A 163 -2.90 -7.63 11.36
N GLY A 164 -2.62 -8.89 11.04
CA GLY A 164 -1.41 -9.29 10.32
C GLY A 164 -1.26 -8.59 8.96
N MET A 165 -2.37 -8.40 8.24
CA MET A 165 -2.36 -7.65 6.97
C MET A 165 -1.94 -6.19 7.17
N PHE A 166 -2.50 -5.48 8.16
CA PHE A 166 -2.08 -4.09 8.43
C PHE A 166 -0.60 -4.00 8.79
N VAL A 167 -0.10 -4.94 9.58
CA VAL A 167 1.33 -5.04 9.87
C VAL A 167 2.14 -5.29 8.59
N ALA A 168 1.68 -6.17 7.72
CA ALA A 168 2.34 -6.49 6.45
C ALA A 168 2.40 -5.29 5.48
N ILE A 169 1.44 -4.38 5.53
CA ILE A 169 1.45 -3.14 4.74
C ILE A 169 2.46 -2.12 5.31
N VAL A 170 2.46 -1.94 6.62
CA VAL A 170 3.29 -0.92 7.29
C VAL A 170 4.77 -1.35 7.36
N MET A 171 5.05 -2.64 7.58
CA MET A 171 6.38 -3.15 7.85
C MET A 171 7.40 -2.91 6.72
N PRO A 172 7.09 -3.14 5.42
CA PRO A 172 8.04 -2.88 4.35
C PRO A 172 8.42 -1.40 4.24
N VAL A 173 7.45 -0.49 4.43
CA VAL A 173 7.69 0.96 4.38
C VAL A 173 8.50 1.41 5.60
N ALA A 174 8.16 0.90 6.79
CA ALA A 174 8.88 1.18 8.02
C ALA A 174 10.34 0.66 8.01
N LYS A 175 10.61 -0.45 7.30
CA LYS A 175 11.98 -0.96 7.13
C LYS A 175 12.81 -0.08 6.20
N LYS A 176 12.20 0.55 5.21
CA LYS A 176 12.90 1.42 4.26
C LYS A 176 13.09 2.85 4.81
N SER A 177 12.20 3.32 5.66
CA SER A 177 12.19 4.69 6.15
C SER A 177 12.09 4.74 7.68
N ARG A 178 13.18 5.15 8.35
CA ARG A 178 13.21 5.35 9.81
C ARG A 178 12.16 6.35 10.29
N PRO A 179 11.92 7.50 9.63
CA PRO A 179 10.83 8.41 9.98
C PRO A 179 9.46 7.72 10.03
N VAL A 180 9.14 6.90 9.02
CA VAL A 180 7.85 6.17 8.99
C VAL A 180 7.74 5.17 10.15
N ALA A 181 8.83 4.46 10.46
CA ALA A 181 8.85 3.54 11.60
C ALA A 181 8.60 4.26 12.93
N ILE A 182 9.24 5.43 13.14
CA ILE A 182 9.07 6.22 14.36
C ILE A 182 7.65 6.76 14.46
N VAL A 183 7.09 7.33 13.38
CA VAL A 183 5.71 7.84 13.36
C VAL A 183 4.70 6.72 13.62
N ALA A 184 4.89 5.53 13.05
CA ALA A 184 4.03 4.38 13.29
C ALA A 184 4.09 3.93 14.77
N LEU A 185 5.28 3.91 15.39
CA LEU A 185 5.44 3.59 16.81
C LEU A 185 4.82 4.64 17.72
N VAL A 186 4.96 5.92 17.39
CA VAL A 186 4.33 7.04 18.12
C VAL A 186 2.80 6.93 18.05
N ALA A 187 2.25 6.66 16.86
CA ALA A 187 0.81 6.46 16.70
C ALA A 187 0.30 5.29 17.54
N ALA A 188 1.02 4.16 17.52
CA ALA A 188 0.70 2.99 18.31
C ALA A 188 0.78 3.29 19.83
N ALA A 189 1.79 4.00 20.29
CA ALA A 189 1.96 4.38 21.67
C ALA A 189 0.80 5.30 22.15
N ILE A 190 0.46 6.33 21.36
CA ILE A 190 -0.67 7.22 21.66
C ILE A 190 -1.97 6.42 21.73
N SER A 191 -2.21 5.54 20.76
CA SER A 191 -3.40 4.69 20.72
C SER A 191 -3.48 3.76 21.95
N CYS A 192 -2.36 3.17 22.38
CA CYS A 192 -2.28 2.35 23.59
C CYS A 192 -2.59 3.18 24.85
N VAL A 193 -2.04 4.38 24.97
CA VAL A 193 -2.32 5.28 26.10
C VAL A 193 -3.82 5.62 26.16
N LEU A 194 -4.41 6.00 25.02
CA LEU A 194 -5.84 6.32 24.94
C LEU A 194 -6.74 5.12 25.29
N TYR A 195 -6.30 3.91 24.97
CA TYR A 195 -7.09 2.69 25.21
C TYR A 195 -6.94 2.16 26.64
N TYR A 196 -5.73 2.13 27.21
CA TYR A 196 -5.46 1.48 28.50
C TYR A 196 -5.56 2.41 29.69
N VAL A 197 -5.35 3.72 29.54
CA VAL A 197 -5.36 4.67 30.67
C VAL A 197 -6.82 5.02 31.01
N PRO A 198 -7.27 4.73 32.25
CA PRO A 198 -8.69 4.87 32.65
C PRO A 198 -9.27 6.27 32.50
N ILE A 199 -8.42 7.31 32.60
CA ILE A 199 -8.84 8.70 32.47
C ILE A 199 -9.39 9.04 31.08
N PHE A 200 -9.04 8.25 30.06
CA PHE A 200 -9.46 8.47 28.69
C PHE A 200 -10.67 7.61 28.26
N LYS A 201 -11.29 6.87 29.18
CA LYS A 201 -12.47 6.02 28.87
C LYS A 201 -13.66 6.79 28.30
N PHE A 202 -13.73 8.13 28.53
CA PHE A 202 -14.76 8.98 27.95
C PHE A 202 -14.54 9.26 26.44
N ILE A 203 -13.33 8.97 25.91
CA ILE A 203 -12.99 9.18 24.49
C ILE A 203 -13.56 8.00 23.69
N SER A 204 -14.40 8.33 22.71
CA SER A 204 -14.95 7.32 21.81
C SER A 204 -13.87 6.71 20.92
N THR A 205 -14.15 5.52 20.36
CA THR A 205 -13.20 4.80 19.50
C THR A 205 -12.78 5.62 18.28
N GLY A 206 -13.72 6.36 17.67
CA GLY A 206 -13.41 7.21 16.53
C GLY A 206 -12.57 8.41 16.89
N LEU A 207 -12.87 9.08 18.01
CA LEU A 207 -12.04 10.18 18.52
C LEU A 207 -10.62 9.72 18.86
N ALA A 208 -10.46 8.52 19.43
CA ALA A 208 -9.14 7.96 19.69
C ALA A 208 -8.33 7.74 18.40
N ILE A 209 -8.97 7.27 17.32
CA ILE A 209 -8.34 7.13 16.00
C ILE A 209 -7.93 8.51 15.46
N ILE A 210 -8.81 9.49 15.53
CA ILE A 210 -8.54 10.86 15.08
C ILE A 210 -7.35 11.46 15.83
N ILE A 211 -7.38 11.42 17.14
CA ILE A 211 -6.34 12.01 18.01
C ILE A 211 -4.99 11.34 17.73
N SER A 212 -4.93 10.00 17.71
CA SER A 212 -3.69 9.28 17.48
C SER A 212 -3.11 9.54 16.09
N THR A 213 -3.96 9.59 15.06
CA THR A 213 -3.53 9.84 13.68
C THR A 213 -3.02 11.27 13.51
N VAL A 214 -3.78 12.26 13.95
CA VAL A 214 -3.40 13.68 13.83
C VAL A 214 -2.15 14.00 14.65
N ALA A 215 -2.10 13.56 15.91
CA ALA A 215 -0.94 13.80 16.77
C ALA A 215 0.34 13.16 16.19
N ALA A 216 0.28 11.91 15.76
CA ALA A 216 1.45 11.24 15.16
C ALA A 216 1.87 11.90 13.84
N SER A 217 0.92 12.34 13.01
CA SER A 217 1.21 13.05 11.75
C SER A 217 1.85 14.42 12.00
N VAL A 218 1.38 15.17 12.98
CA VAL A 218 1.97 16.47 13.36
C VAL A 218 3.39 16.27 13.89
N ILE A 219 3.59 15.29 14.79
CA ILE A 219 4.93 14.94 15.29
C ILE A 219 5.85 14.55 14.11
N GLY A 220 5.37 13.71 13.22
CA GLY A 220 6.13 13.32 12.03
C GLY A 220 6.51 14.50 11.15
N ALA A 221 5.57 15.41 10.87
CA ALA A 221 5.82 16.59 10.04
C ALA A 221 6.82 17.57 10.66
N ILE A 222 6.83 17.72 12.00
CA ILE A 222 7.75 18.62 12.71
C ILE A 222 9.16 18.04 12.77
N PHE A 223 9.29 16.76 13.11
CA PHE A 223 10.60 16.13 13.32
C PHE A 223 11.21 15.56 12.03
N PHE A 224 10.41 15.26 11.03
CA PHE A 224 10.84 14.66 9.76
C PHE A 224 10.19 15.40 8.57
N PRO A 225 10.54 16.68 8.30
CA PRO A 225 10.02 17.41 7.14
C PRO A 225 10.45 16.71 5.84
N VAL A 226 9.56 16.64 4.87
CA VAL A 226 9.71 15.88 3.60
C VAL A 226 11.01 16.24 2.84
N GLY A 227 11.46 17.49 2.88
CA GLY A 227 12.71 17.90 2.25
C GLY A 227 13.98 17.30 2.87
N ALA A 228 13.93 16.79 4.08
CA ALA A 228 15.06 16.09 4.71
C ALA A 228 15.06 14.59 4.36
N ALA A 229 13.89 13.99 4.16
CA ALA A 229 13.76 12.59 3.75
C ALA A 229 14.17 12.40 2.27
N GLU A 230 13.75 13.31 1.40
CA GLU A 230 14.09 13.28 -0.03
C GLU A 230 15.60 13.54 -0.28
N LYS A 231 16.24 14.37 0.56
CA LYS A 231 17.70 14.53 0.53
C LYS A 231 18.44 13.28 0.99
N ALA A 232 17.95 12.63 2.04
CA ALA A 232 18.57 11.40 2.55
C ALA A 232 18.43 10.22 1.56
N GLU A 233 17.28 10.09 0.88
CA GLU A 233 17.11 9.08 -0.19
C GLU A 233 18.01 9.36 -1.40
N ASN A 234 18.13 10.62 -1.82
CA ASN A 234 19.02 11.00 -2.93
C ASN A 234 20.51 10.84 -2.57
N GLU A 235 20.89 11.08 -1.32
CA GLU A 235 22.25 10.84 -0.83
C GLU A 235 22.58 9.32 -0.77
N GLU A 236 21.65 8.48 -0.32
CA GLU A 236 21.80 7.01 -0.35
C GLU A 236 21.83 6.44 -1.77
N GLU A 237 21.03 6.96 -2.70
CA GLU A 237 21.08 6.54 -4.11
C GLU A 237 22.40 6.94 -4.77
N GLN A 238 22.90 8.14 -4.52
CA GLN A 238 24.20 8.60 -5.04
C GLN A 238 25.38 7.80 -4.44
N GLU A 239 25.36 7.49 -3.15
CA GLU A 239 26.38 6.63 -2.53
C GLU A 239 26.36 5.20 -3.12
N ASN A 240 25.18 4.64 -3.35
CA ASN A 240 25.03 3.34 -3.97
C ASN A 240 25.45 3.31 -5.45
N GLU A 241 25.22 4.38 -6.20
CA GLU A 241 25.70 4.51 -7.58
C GLU A 241 27.22 4.66 -7.63
N MET A 242 27.83 5.46 -6.79
CA MET A 242 29.30 5.60 -6.69
C MET A 242 29.96 4.26 -6.32
N GLN A 243 29.42 3.52 -5.36
CA GLN A 243 29.93 2.20 -5.02
C GLN A 243 29.81 1.17 -6.16
N ARG A 244 28.76 1.26 -6.97
CA ARG A 244 28.60 0.42 -8.16
C ARG A 244 29.58 0.77 -9.27
N GLU A 245 29.89 2.05 -9.44
CA GLU A 245 30.90 2.49 -10.41
C GLU A 245 32.32 2.11 -9.98
N GLU A 246 32.68 2.18 -8.69
CA GLU A 246 33.95 1.70 -8.15
C GLU A 246 34.12 0.18 -8.37
N ILE A 247 33.11 -0.62 -8.07
CA ILE A 247 33.13 -2.09 -8.26
C ILE A 247 33.26 -2.44 -9.76
N ASN A 248 32.56 -1.72 -10.63
CA ASN A 248 32.67 -1.94 -12.08
C ASN A 248 33.99 -1.38 -12.67
N GLY A 249 34.54 -0.32 -12.12
CA GLY A 249 35.84 0.22 -12.51
C GLY A 249 36.99 -0.72 -12.21
N ASP A 250 36.98 -1.39 -11.06
CA ASP A 250 38.00 -2.37 -10.68
C ASP A 250 37.92 -3.66 -11.53
N THR A 251 36.72 -4.07 -12.00
CA THR A 251 36.61 -5.24 -12.88
C THR A 251 37.10 -4.97 -14.29
N VAL A 252 36.97 -3.74 -14.82
CA VAL A 252 37.48 -3.37 -16.13
C VAL A 252 39.01 -3.19 -16.11
N GLY A 253 39.58 -2.79 -14.98
CA GLY A 253 41.03 -2.65 -14.82
C GLY A 253 41.78 -3.99 -14.80
N THR A 254 41.18 -5.05 -14.27
CA THR A 254 41.78 -6.39 -14.20
C THR A 254 41.75 -7.13 -15.53
N ASP A 255 40.73 -6.93 -16.35
CA ASP A 255 40.62 -7.55 -17.68
C ASP A 255 41.58 -6.91 -18.73
N ALA A 256 41.89 -5.63 -18.57
CA ALA A 256 42.86 -4.94 -19.45
C ALA A 256 44.30 -5.40 -19.19
N VAL A 257 44.65 -5.72 -17.93
CA VAL A 257 46.02 -6.18 -17.57
C VAL A 257 46.24 -7.64 -17.99
N THR A 258 45.22 -8.49 -17.94
CA THR A 258 45.30 -9.90 -18.36
C THR A 258 45.31 -10.05 -19.90
N GLY A 259 44.64 -9.15 -20.63
CA GLY A 259 44.65 -9.14 -22.11
C GLY A 259 46.01 -8.77 -22.72
N ASP A 260 46.75 -7.85 -22.10
CA ASP A 260 48.05 -7.40 -22.61
C ASP A 260 49.17 -8.42 -22.39
N VAL A 261 49.12 -9.20 -21.33
CA VAL A 261 50.09 -10.29 -21.07
C VAL A 261 49.88 -11.47 -22.03
N SER A 262 48.64 -11.79 -22.39
CA SER A 262 48.33 -12.85 -23.36
C SER A 262 48.72 -12.49 -24.81
N CYS A 263 48.61 -11.22 -25.17
CA CYS A 263 49.02 -10.74 -26.48
C CYS A 263 50.56 -10.71 -26.66
N ARG A 264 51.28 -10.39 -25.56
CA ARG A 264 52.76 -10.38 -25.56
C ARG A 264 53.40 -11.76 -25.59
N MET A 265 52.75 -12.80 -25.04
CA MET A 265 53.22 -14.19 -25.15
C MET A 265 53.02 -14.78 -26.53
N LYS A 266 51.97 -14.45 -27.24
CA LYS A 266 51.73 -14.96 -28.61
C LYS A 266 52.70 -14.38 -29.64
N THR A 267 53.18 -13.14 -29.47
CA THR A 267 54.17 -12.51 -30.38
C THR A 267 55.59 -13.05 -30.16
N LEU A 268 55.93 -13.54 -28.96
CA LEU A 268 57.23 -14.14 -28.70
C LEU A 268 57.38 -15.60 -29.23
N ASP A 269 56.28 -16.32 -29.36
CA ASP A 269 56.28 -17.67 -29.94
C ASP A 269 56.28 -17.67 -31.46
N GLN A 270 55.73 -16.68 -32.10
CA GLN A 270 55.79 -16.57 -33.61
C GLN A 270 57.19 -16.16 -34.10
N ASN A 271 57.97 -15.42 -33.33
CA ASN A 271 59.33 -15.06 -33.74
C ASN A 271 60.40 -16.19 -33.56
N LYS A 272 60.03 -17.30 -32.93
CA LYS A 272 60.93 -18.46 -32.79
C LYS A 272 60.80 -19.49 -33.92
N THR A 273 59.82 -19.38 -34.75
CA THR A 273 59.56 -20.35 -35.86
C THR A 273 60.06 -19.86 -37.22
N GLU A 274 60.58 -18.64 -37.33
CA GLU A 274 61.14 -18.11 -38.60
C GLU A 274 62.69 -18.11 -38.68
N VAL A 275 63.42 -18.76 -37.75
CA VAL A 275 64.88 -18.91 -37.77
C VAL A 275 65.22 -20.41 -37.56
N GLN A 276 64.84 -21.25 -38.52
CA GLN A 276 65.45 -22.53 -38.86
C GLN A 276 65.16 -22.89 -40.30
#